data_e12e3683178161c8e7ec8c823417b536
#
_entry.id   e12e3683178161c8e7ec8c823417b536
#
_cell.length_a   1.000
_cell.length_b   1.000
_cell.length_c   1.000
_cell.angle_alpha   90.00
_cell.angle_beta   90.00
_cell.angle_gamma   90.00
#
_symmetry.space_group_name_H-M   'P 1'
#
loop_
_entity.id
_entity.type
_entity.pdbx_description
1 polymer ?
#
loop_
_entity_poly.entity_id
_entity_poly.type
_entity_poly.pdbx_seq_one_letter_code
_entity_poly.pdbx_strand_id
1 'polypeptide(L)'
;MKENMRACSICGSLHPVEELAEFDDHYLCRDCLHTETTLCERCGERVWADDNAGDGNTPLCQRCYDNYYTSCVDCGRIIHNDDAYYVDDDDYEARCYTCHCRCNTRTIHDYYYKPEPDFLGHGNRWFGVELEIDDAGESNTNAAKIEEVANCEEERIYCKHDGSLYEGFEIVTHPMTIDYHMNRMPWSAVLNRAKEMGYLSHQAGTCGLHIHVNRTAFGKTESEQDEVVARILYFFEKNWEELLKFSRRTHKQLKQWATRYGLKEHPKDILKCAKGDRERYTCVNLTNYHTIEFRIFRGTLKLNTLLATLQLIDRICDVALYLSDEELKDMSWSTFVAGCTQPELVQYLKERRLYVNEPVVAEAEV
;
A
#
# COMPACT_ATOMS: atom_id res chain seq x y z
N MET A 1 51.04 15.83 60.48
CA MET A 1 50.85 16.60 59.28
C MET A 1 49.32 16.79 59.10
N LYS A 2 48.84 18.01 59.03
CA LYS A 2 47.37 18.22 58.74
C LYS A 2 47.14 17.77 57.32
N GLU A 3 46.34 16.76 57.16
CA GLU A 3 45.86 16.39 55.81
C GLU A 3 45.17 17.59 55.21
N ASN A 4 45.59 17.98 54.01
CA ASN A 4 45.01 19.12 53.26
C ASN A 4 43.70 18.60 52.63
N MET A 5 42.56 18.89 53.31
CA MET A 5 41.22 18.46 52.90
C MET A 5 40.57 19.53 51.98
N ARG A 6 39.90 19.08 50.92
CA ARG A 6 39.11 19.92 50.01
C ARG A 6 37.75 19.29 49.72
N ALA A 7 36.74 20.12 49.50
CA ALA A 7 35.42 19.63 49.15
C ALA A 7 35.36 19.26 47.68
N CYS A 8 34.72 18.14 47.35
CA CYS A 8 34.32 17.81 45.99
C CYS A 8 33.34 18.85 45.43
N SER A 9 33.61 19.35 44.25
CA SER A 9 32.81 20.41 43.60
C SER A 9 31.37 20.02 43.28
N ILE A 10 31.07 18.72 43.20
CA ILE A 10 29.74 18.18 42.91
C ILE A 10 28.98 17.77 44.18
N CYS A 11 29.49 16.81 44.95
CA CYS A 11 28.76 16.28 46.11
C CYS A 11 29.05 17.03 47.44
N GLY A 12 30.04 17.93 47.45
CA GLY A 12 30.44 18.71 48.65
C GLY A 12 31.17 17.93 49.73
N SER A 13 31.41 16.64 49.58
CA SER A 13 32.12 15.79 50.55
C SER A 13 33.58 16.20 50.62
N LEU A 14 34.15 16.19 51.87
CA LEU A 14 35.56 16.51 52.11
C LEU A 14 36.43 15.27 51.84
N HIS A 15 37.44 15.46 51.01
CA HIS A 15 38.43 14.43 50.67
C HIS A 15 39.86 14.99 50.80
N PRO A 16 40.89 14.16 51.04
CA PRO A 16 42.28 14.55 50.87
C PRO A 16 42.49 15.09 49.46
N VAL A 17 43.21 16.20 49.30
CA VAL A 17 43.42 16.85 47.98
C VAL A 17 44.04 15.88 47.00
N GLU A 18 44.86 14.94 47.45
CA GLU A 18 45.52 13.92 46.64
C GLU A 18 44.56 12.81 46.10
N GLU A 19 43.35 12.72 46.66
CA GLU A 19 42.29 11.81 46.18
C GLU A 19 41.30 12.47 45.24
N LEU A 20 41.41 13.78 45.02
CA LEU A 20 40.56 14.54 44.13
C LEU A 20 41.22 14.66 42.75
N ALA A 21 40.43 14.38 41.72
CA ALA A 21 40.83 14.66 40.35
C ALA A 21 40.45 16.08 39.97
N GLU A 22 41.36 16.81 39.32
CA GLU A 22 41.08 18.11 38.71
C GLU A 22 40.60 17.91 37.27
N PHE A 23 39.41 18.40 37.00
CA PHE A 23 38.79 18.30 35.68
C PHE A 23 37.94 19.55 35.43
N ASP A 24 38.21 20.25 34.35
CA ASP A 24 37.46 21.44 33.88
C ASP A 24 37.27 22.45 35.03
N ASP A 25 38.39 22.83 35.67
CA ASP A 25 38.45 23.77 36.84
C ASP A 25 37.66 23.27 38.08
N HIS A 26 37.21 22.01 38.12
CA HIS A 26 36.55 21.39 39.26
C HIS A 26 37.42 20.33 39.91
N TYR A 27 37.24 20.16 41.25
CA TYR A 27 37.88 19.09 42.03
C TYR A 27 36.83 18.02 42.35
N LEU A 28 36.95 16.85 41.72
CA LEU A 28 35.96 15.77 41.78
C LEU A 28 36.48 14.59 42.61
N CYS A 29 35.67 14.09 43.53
CA CYS A 29 35.94 12.79 44.14
C CYS A 29 35.78 11.68 43.10
N ARG A 30 36.33 10.51 43.39
CA ARG A 30 36.33 9.37 42.48
C ARG A 30 34.91 8.98 42.00
N ASP A 31 33.95 9.03 42.91
CA ASP A 31 32.55 8.66 42.57
C ASP A 31 31.93 9.69 41.63
N CYS A 32 32.04 11.01 41.94
CA CYS A 32 31.54 12.05 41.08
C CYS A 32 32.26 12.11 39.72
N LEU A 33 33.58 11.85 39.72
CA LEU A 33 34.31 11.76 38.44
C LEU A 33 33.79 10.62 37.56
N HIS A 34 33.33 9.53 38.17
CA HIS A 34 32.80 8.38 37.44
C HIS A 34 31.34 8.58 37.00
N THR A 35 30.51 9.23 37.82
CA THR A 35 29.07 9.42 37.51
C THR A 35 28.79 10.60 36.63
N GLU A 36 29.54 11.70 36.82
CA GLU A 36 29.27 12.98 36.13
C GLU A 36 30.12 13.19 34.88
N THR A 37 31.07 12.31 34.59
CA THR A 37 31.94 12.42 33.42
C THR A 37 32.07 11.09 32.69
N THR A 38 32.37 11.15 31.39
CA THR A 38 32.70 9.98 30.57
C THR A 38 33.97 10.20 29.77
N LEU A 39 34.54 9.11 29.23
CA LEU A 39 35.67 9.20 28.30
C LEU A 39 35.18 9.04 26.87
N CYS A 40 35.60 9.93 26.00
CA CYS A 40 35.39 9.77 24.59
C CYS A 40 36.06 8.48 24.10
N GLU A 41 35.27 7.58 23.54
CA GLU A 41 35.73 6.28 23.05
C GLU A 41 36.84 6.39 22.00
N ARG A 42 36.80 7.45 21.17
CA ARG A 42 37.75 7.64 20.10
C ARG A 42 39.10 8.24 20.55
N CYS A 43 39.06 9.36 21.30
CA CYS A 43 40.28 10.09 21.63
C CYS A 43 40.73 9.96 23.10
N GLY A 44 39.89 9.36 23.93
CA GLY A 44 40.18 9.21 25.38
C GLY A 44 40.01 10.52 26.17
N GLU A 45 39.63 11.62 25.55
CA GLU A 45 39.35 12.89 26.22
C GLU A 45 38.18 12.74 27.19
N ARG A 46 38.29 13.26 28.40
CA ARG A 46 37.23 13.26 29.38
C ARG A 46 36.26 14.42 29.06
N VAL A 47 34.97 14.15 29.13
CA VAL A 47 33.92 15.14 28.95
C VAL A 47 32.88 14.99 30.06
N TRP A 48 32.12 16.03 30.33
CA TRP A 48 30.94 15.91 31.21
C TRP A 48 29.93 14.95 30.58
N ALA A 49 29.21 14.21 31.43
CA ALA A 49 28.20 13.28 30.91
C ALA A 49 27.09 13.98 30.12
N ASP A 50 26.74 15.20 30.52
CA ASP A 50 25.76 16.04 29.82
C ASP A 50 26.27 16.60 28.47
N ASP A 51 27.59 16.70 28.28
CA ASP A 51 28.24 17.12 27.04
C ASP A 51 28.62 15.93 26.14
N ASN A 52 28.16 14.74 26.47
CA ASN A 52 28.33 13.55 25.62
C ASN A 52 27.55 13.69 24.31
N ALA A 53 28.27 13.89 23.22
CA ALA A 53 27.71 13.99 21.87
C ALA A 53 27.36 12.62 21.25
N GLY A 54 27.79 11.52 21.88
CA GLY A 54 27.47 10.15 21.47
C GLY A 54 26.22 9.61 22.19
N ASP A 55 26.16 8.29 22.33
CA ASP A 55 25.12 7.61 23.11
C ASP A 55 25.73 6.84 24.30
N GLY A 56 24.90 6.11 25.05
CA GLY A 56 25.35 5.34 26.21
C GLY A 56 26.32 4.18 25.90
N ASN A 57 26.35 3.74 24.63
CA ASN A 57 27.25 2.67 24.16
C ASN A 57 28.51 3.22 23.49
N THR A 58 28.43 4.40 22.90
CA THR A 58 29.52 5.07 22.18
C THR A 58 29.63 6.52 22.66
N PRO A 59 30.17 6.78 23.87
CA PRO A 59 30.36 8.12 24.38
C PRO A 59 31.42 8.85 23.55
N LEU A 60 31.14 10.11 23.15
CA LEU A 60 32.00 10.91 22.26
C LEU A 60 32.09 12.37 22.72
N CYS A 61 33.27 12.97 22.60
CA CYS A 61 33.34 14.43 22.63
C CYS A 61 32.78 15.02 21.33
N GLN A 62 32.26 16.26 21.38
CA GLN A 62 31.64 16.94 20.24
C GLN A 62 32.55 16.95 19.00
N ARG A 63 33.85 17.24 19.19
CA ARG A 63 34.84 17.24 18.10
C ARG A 63 34.95 15.88 17.38
N CYS A 64 34.93 14.78 18.12
CA CYS A 64 35.00 13.44 17.53
C CYS A 64 33.71 13.08 16.83
N TYR A 65 32.56 13.44 17.40
CA TYR A 65 31.27 13.25 16.77
C TYR A 65 31.20 13.96 15.43
N ASP A 66 31.44 15.28 15.40
CA ASP A 66 31.31 16.11 14.19
C ASP A 66 32.24 15.66 13.04
N ASN A 67 33.41 15.11 13.36
CA ASN A 67 34.40 14.76 12.34
C ASN A 67 34.32 13.30 11.88
N TYR A 68 33.81 12.38 12.70
CA TYR A 68 33.98 10.94 12.45
C TYR A 68 32.74 10.11 12.64
N TYR A 69 31.66 10.67 13.18
CA TYR A 69 30.44 9.91 13.48
C TYR A 69 29.19 10.62 12.97
N THR A 70 28.15 9.84 12.84
CA THR A 70 26.80 10.31 12.52
C THR A 70 25.79 9.43 13.24
N SER A 71 24.52 9.79 13.22
CA SER A 71 23.45 8.97 13.77
C SER A 71 22.66 8.29 12.64
N CYS A 72 22.30 7.03 12.85
CA CYS A 72 21.39 6.33 11.95
C CYS A 72 20.01 6.99 11.99
N VAL A 73 19.49 7.44 10.84
CA VAL A 73 18.20 8.13 10.74
C VAL A 73 17.02 7.26 11.19
N ASP A 74 17.11 5.94 11.04
CA ASP A 74 16.00 5.04 11.38
C ASP A 74 15.97 4.59 12.84
N CYS A 75 17.14 4.37 13.48
CA CYS A 75 17.20 3.81 14.83
C CYS A 75 17.98 4.66 15.85
N GLY A 76 18.53 5.81 15.43
CA GLY A 76 19.27 6.74 16.29
C GLY A 76 20.65 6.26 16.74
N ARG A 77 21.10 5.04 16.40
CA ARG A 77 22.41 4.52 16.78
C ARG A 77 23.54 5.39 16.23
N ILE A 78 24.54 5.66 17.07
CA ILE A 78 25.77 6.31 16.63
C ILE A 78 26.59 5.34 15.77
N ILE A 79 27.04 5.79 14.61
CA ILE A 79 27.82 5.02 13.64
C ILE A 79 29.04 5.83 13.19
N HIS A 80 30.17 5.16 12.97
CA HIS A 80 31.33 5.79 12.34
C HIS A 80 30.99 6.13 10.88
N ASN A 81 31.49 7.25 10.36
CA ASN A 81 31.19 7.67 8.99
C ASN A 81 31.60 6.64 7.93
N ASP A 82 32.68 5.87 8.18
CA ASP A 82 33.14 4.80 7.28
C ASP A 82 32.18 3.59 7.31
N ASP A 83 31.35 3.45 8.33
CA ASP A 83 30.34 2.39 8.49
C ASP A 83 28.91 2.88 8.19
N ALA A 84 28.79 4.12 7.70
CA ALA A 84 27.52 4.68 7.28
C ALA A 84 27.15 4.21 5.87
N TYR A 85 25.90 3.76 5.72
CA TYR A 85 25.33 3.33 4.45
C TYR A 85 24.28 4.33 4.00
N TYR A 86 24.21 4.53 2.69
CA TYR A 86 23.22 5.39 2.01
C TYR A 86 22.44 4.55 1.02
N VAL A 87 21.16 4.83 0.81
CA VAL A 87 20.32 4.01 -0.06
C VAL A 87 20.55 4.36 -1.53
N ASP A 88 20.66 5.64 -1.85
CA ASP A 88 20.90 6.18 -3.18
C ASP A 88 21.98 7.26 -3.16
N ASP A 89 22.56 7.59 -4.32
CA ASP A 89 23.61 8.61 -4.45
C ASP A 89 23.15 10.03 -4.04
N ASP A 90 21.85 10.30 -4.08
CA ASP A 90 21.23 11.56 -3.65
C ASP A 90 20.68 11.52 -2.21
N ASP A 91 20.77 10.37 -1.52
CA ASP A 91 20.33 10.20 -0.14
C ASP A 91 21.43 10.62 0.82
N TYR A 92 21.23 11.72 1.52
CA TYR A 92 22.15 12.22 2.55
C TYR A 92 21.86 11.65 3.94
N GLU A 93 20.90 10.72 4.06
CA GLU A 93 20.49 10.11 5.32
C GLU A 93 21.34 8.87 5.64
N ALA A 94 22.21 8.99 6.63
CA ALA A 94 23.06 7.90 7.06
C ALA A 94 22.29 6.80 7.80
N ARG A 95 22.55 5.54 7.45
CA ARG A 95 21.95 4.35 8.09
C ARG A 95 23.03 3.39 8.59
N CYS A 96 22.78 2.74 9.72
CA CYS A 96 23.61 1.61 10.13
C CYS A 96 23.35 0.39 9.22
N TYR A 97 24.28 -0.57 9.17
CA TYR A 97 24.18 -1.77 8.34
C TYR A 97 22.84 -2.49 8.47
N THR A 98 22.34 -2.68 9.69
CA THR A 98 21.06 -3.37 9.93
C THR A 98 19.88 -2.62 9.33
N CYS A 99 19.82 -1.30 9.47
CA CYS A 99 18.75 -0.48 8.91
C CYS A 99 18.88 -0.38 7.39
N HIS A 100 20.11 -0.20 6.89
CA HIS A 100 20.40 -0.23 5.44
C HIS A 100 19.99 -1.56 4.80
N CYS A 101 20.28 -2.71 5.42
CA CYS A 101 19.82 -4.00 4.92
C CYS A 101 18.30 -4.13 4.90
N ARG A 102 17.60 -3.54 5.88
CA ARG A 102 16.11 -3.49 5.87
C ARG A 102 15.57 -2.61 4.75
N CYS A 103 16.22 -1.49 4.45
CA CYS A 103 15.85 -0.61 3.34
C CYS A 103 16.23 -1.20 1.98
N ASN A 104 17.34 -1.94 1.91
CA ASN A 104 17.84 -2.59 0.70
C ASN A 104 17.21 -3.98 0.41
N THR A 105 16.35 -4.50 1.28
CA THR A 105 15.42 -5.53 0.82
C THR A 105 14.51 -4.83 -0.17
N ARG A 106 14.65 -5.17 -1.44
CA ARG A 106 13.89 -4.61 -2.54
C ARG A 106 12.41 -4.96 -2.31
N THR A 107 11.71 -4.05 -1.63
CA THR A 107 10.29 -4.23 -1.30
C THR A 107 9.43 -4.02 -2.54
N ILE A 108 9.82 -3.04 -3.39
CA ILE A 108 9.17 -2.85 -4.69
C ILE A 108 9.81 -3.80 -5.68
N HIS A 109 9.09 -4.85 -6.03
CA HIS A 109 9.52 -5.85 -6.99
C HIS A 109 9.46 -5.33 -8.43
N ASP A 110 10.17 -6.02 -9.33
CA ASP A 110 10.12 -5.73 -10.76
C ASP A 110 8.71 -5.93 -11.33
N TYR A 111 8.43 -5.25 -12.43
CA TYR A 111 7.16 -5.33 -13.17
C TYR A 111 6.66 -6.77 -13.41
N TYR A 112 7.57 -7.71 -13.71
CA TYR A 112 7.22 -9.11 -13.99
C TYR A 112 7.13 -10.02 -12.75
N TYR A 113 7.38 -9.48 -11.56
CA TYR A 113 7.29 -10.27 -10.34
C TYR A 113 5.88 -10.81 -10.14
N LYS A 114 5.77 -12.11 -9.89
CA LYS A 114 4.55 -12.83 -9.56
C LYS A 114 4.92 -13.93 -8.57
N PRO A 115 4.65 -13.75 -7.28
CA PRO A 115 4.87 -14.80 -6.29
C PRO A 115 3.90 -15.96 -6.50
N GLU A 116 4.19 -17.10 -5.90
CA GLU A 116 3.18 -18.15 -5.73
C GLU A 116 1.99 -17.58 -4.97
N PRO A 117 0.76 -17.77 -5.46
CA PRO A 117 -0.40 -17.14 -4.84
C PRO A 117 -0.82 -17.84 -3.55
N ASP A 118 -0.96 -17.07 -2.47
CA ASP A 118 -1.65 -17.50 -1.26
C ASP A 118 -3.14 -17.18 -1.37
N PHE A 119 -3.99 -18.20 -1.25
CA PHE A 119 -5.44 -18.05 -1.37
C PHE A 119 -6.07 -17.80 0.00
N LEU A 120 -6.48 -16.54 0.27
CA LEU A 120 -6.92 -16.08 1.58
C LEU A 120 -8.44 -16.04 1.71
N GLY A 121 -8.98 -16.82 2.65
CA GLY A 121 -10.41 -17.00 2.86
C GLY A 121 -10.92 -18.36 2.42
N HIS A 122 -12.25 -18.52 2.34
CA HIS A 122 -12.89 -19.79 1.98
C HIS A 122 -13.91 -19.57 0.86
N GLY A 123 -13.76 -20.28 -0.24
CA GLY A 123 -14.66 -20.18 -1.39
C GLY A 123 -14.02 -20.66 -2.67
N ASN A 124 -14.64 -20.33 -3.80
CA ASN A 124 -14.16 -20.68 -5.14
C ASN A 124 -14.00 -19.45 -6.06
N ARG A 125 -14.47 -18.27 -5.62
CA ARG A 125 -14.26 -16.99 -6.30
C ARG A 125 -13.26 -16.15 -5.54
N TRP A 126 -12.16 -15.85 -6.19
CA TRP A 126 -11.02 -15.12 -5.64
C TRP A 126 -10.81 -13.82 -6.38
N PHE A 127 -10.57 -12.75 -5.63
CA PHE A 127 -10.31 -11.43 -6.15
C PHE A 127 -8.86 -11.05 -5.88
N GLY A 128 -8.16 -10.62 -6.91
CA GLY A 128 -6.89 -9.91 -6.80
C GLY A 128 -7.12 -8.42 -7.02
N VAL A 129 -6.44 -7.58 -6.29
CA VAL A 129 -6.49 -6.13 -6.43
C VAL A 129 -5.11 -5.61 -6.80
N GLU A 130 -5.04 -4.80 -7.84
CA GLU A 130 -3.89 -3.96 -8.17
C GLU A 130 -4.32 -2.51 -7.96
N LEU A 131 -3.71 -1.85 -6.97
CA LEU A 131 -4.00 -0.46 -6.62
C LEU A 131 -2.76 0.39 -6.88
N GLU A 132 -2.85 1.26 -7.88
CA GLU A 132 -1.79 2.19 -8.22
C GLU A 132 -1.84 3.44 -7.33
N ILE A 133 -0.67 3.85 -6.80
CA ILE A 133 -0.45 5.07 -6.04
C ILE A 133 0.75 5.83 -6.60
N ASP A 134 0.72 7.18 -6.58
CA ASP A 134 1.69 8.03 -7.27
C ASP A 134 1.96 9.33 -6.48
N ASP A 135 2.88 10.18 -6.96
CA ASP A 135 3.21 11.52 -6.45
C ASP A 135 3.99 11.56 -5.11
N ALA A 136 4.54 10.44 -4.60
CA ALA A 136 5.35 10.44 -3.37
C ALA A 136 6.60 9.56 -3.44
N GLY A 137 7.07 9.28 -4.65
CA GLY A 137 8.28 8.51 -4.94
C GLY A 137 8.06 7.00 -5.03
N GLU A 138 8.83 6.34 -5.89
CA GLU A 138 8.97 4.87 -5.90
C GLU A 138 9.91 4.45 -4.77
N SER A 139 9.44 4.52 -3.53
CA SER A 139 10.23 4.35 -2.30
C SER A 139 10.05 2.98 -1.67
N ASN A 140 11.13 2.17 -1.62
CA ASN A 140 11.15 0.89 -0.93
C ASN A 140 10.79 1.04 0.57
N THR A 141 11.25 2.11 1.22
CA THR A 141 10.92 2.40 2.63
C THR A 141 9.42 2.64 2.82
N ASN A 142 8.78 3.37 1.92
CA ASN A 142 7.34 3.62 1.99
C ASN A 142 6.54 2.36 1.67
N ALA A 143 6.96 1.57 0.68
CA ALA A 143 6.36 0.28 0.36
C ALA A 143 6.44 -0.68 1.57
N ALA A 144 7.60 -0.79 2.23
CA ALA A 144 7.78 -1.60 3.43
C ALA A 144 6.82 -1.17 4.57
N LYS A 145 6.60 0.14 4.77
CA LYS A 145 5.64 0.63 5.77
C LYS A 145 4.18 0.31 5.43
N ILE A 146 3.85 0.20 4.14
CA ILE A 146 2.51 -0.24 3.69
C ILE A 146 2.36 -1.75 3.88
N GLU A 147 3.36 -2.54 3.50
CA GLU A 147 3.37 -3.99 3.72
C GLU A 147 3.32 -4.34 5.21
N GLU A 148 4.02 -3.62 6.07
CA GLU A 148 4.00 -3.83 7.52
C GLU A 148 2.58 -3.77 8.09
N VAL A 149 1.75 -2.81 7.68
CA VAL A 149 0.37 -2.69 8.18
C VAL A 149 -0.59 -3.69 7.55
N ALA A 150 -0.26 -4.23 6.39
CA ALA A 150 -1.08 -5.21 5.69
C ALA A 150 -0.74 -6.65 6.11
N ASN A 151 0.56 -6.96 6.26
CA ASN A 151 1.12 -8.30 6.36
C ASN A 151 1.46 -8.73 7.80
N CYS A 152 0.86 -8.10 8.81
CA CYS A 152 1.21 -8.34 10.22
C CYS A 152 0.96 -9.79 10.70
N GLU A 153 0.06 -10.54 10.10
CA GLU A 153 -0.28 -11.91 10.47
C GLU A 153 0.07 -12.93 9.37
N GLU A 154 -0.09 -12.53 8.11
CA GLU A 154 0.14 -13.32 6.91
C GLU A 154 0.44 -12.39 5.73
N GLU A 155 1.08 -12.87 4.70
CA GLU A 155 1.38 -12.09 3.50
C GLU A 155 0.08 -11.88 2.70
N ARG A 156 -0.40 -10.64 2.70
CA ARG A 156 -1.64 -10.23 2.01
C ARG A 156 -1.39 -9.44 0.76
N ILE A 157 -0.29 -8.68 0.76
CA ILE A 157 0.09 -7.80 -0.35
C ILE A 157 1.59 -7.87 -0.61
N TYR A 158 1.96 -7.45 -1.79
CA TYR A 158 3.31 -7.10 -2.20
C TYR A 158 3.28 -5.85 -3.08
N CYS A 159 4.40 -5.15 -3.19
CA CYS A 159 4.52 -3.93 -3.98
C CYS A 159 5.33 -4.18 -5.25
N LYS A 160 4.95 -3.54 -6.36
CA LYS A 160 5.60 -3.69 -7.68
C LYS A 160 5.81 -2.35 -8.35
N HIS A 161 6.87 -2.29 -9.18
CA HIS A 161 7.05 -1.24 -10.15
C HIS A 161 5.96 -1.26 -11.23
N ASP A 162 5.40 -0.09 -11.57
CA ASP A 162 4.57 0.12 -12.77
C ASP A 162 5.07 1.33 -13.57
N GLY A 163 5.52 1.09 -14.80
CA GLY A 163 6.08 2.10 -15.69
C GLY A 163 5.08 3.14 -16.21
N SER A 164 3.81 3.07 -15.85
CA SER A 164 2.80 4.07 -16.16
C SER A 164 2.71 5.19 -15.11
N LEU A 165 3.32 4.98 -13.95
CA LEU A 165 3.39 5.92 -12.84
C LEU A 165 4.62 6.83 -12.99
N TYR A 166 4.56 8.03 -12.42
CA TYR A 166 5.67 8.98 -12.45
C TYR A 166 6.58 8.82 -11.24
N GLU A 167 6.01 8.83 -10.06
CA GLU A 167 6.70 8.78 -8.76
C GLU A 167 5.89 7.92 -7.79
N GLY A 168 5.65 6.65 -8.15
CA GLY A 168 4.79 5.76 -7.41
C GLY A 168 5.04 4.29 -7.70
N PHE A 169 4.17 3.44 -7.16
CA PHE A 169 4.21 1.99 -7.34
C PHE A 169 2.81 1.38 -7.22
N GLU A 170 2.72 0.11 -7.52
CA GLU A 170 1.51 -0.68 -7.48
C GLU A 170 1.47 -1.56 -6.23
N ILE A 171 0.35 -1.50 -5.48
CA ILE A 171 0.04 -2.40 -4.37
C ILE A 171 -0.80 -3.55 -4.92
N VAL A 172 -0.27 -4.78 -4.84
CA VAL A 172 -0.93 -5.98 -5.37
C VAL A 172 -1.30 -6.91 -4.23
N THR A 173 -2.53 -7.41 -4.22
CA THR A 173 -2.96 -8.40 -3.22
C THR A 173 -2.76 -9.83 -3.70
N HIS A 174 -2.51 -10.74 -2.77
CA HIS A 174 -2.79 -12.15 -2.98
C HIS A 174 -4.28 -12.38 -3.28
N PRO A 175 -4.66 -13.50 -3.93
CA PRO A 175 -6.07 -13.80 -4.21
C PRO A 175 -6.88 -13.95 -2.91
N MET A 176 -7.93 -13.17 -2.74
CA MET A 176 -8.78 -13.18 -1.55
C MET A 176 -10.24 -13.35 -1.92
N THR A 177 -11.02 -14.02 -1.07
CA THR A 177 -12.48 -14.02 -1.22
C THR A 177 -13.05 -12.64 -0.93
N ILE A 178 -14.27 -12.36 -1.42
CA ILE A 178 -14.93 -11.09 -1.13
C ILE A 178 -15.10 -10.86 0.37
N ASP A 179 -15.45 -11.90 1.14
CA ASP A 179 -15.56 -11.85 2.59
C ASP A 179 -14.23 -11.48 3.25
N TYR A 180 -13.11 -12.03 2.77
CA TYR A 180 -11.78 -11.70 3.29
C TYR A 180 -11.42 -10.24 3.01
N HIS A 181 -11.68 -9.73 1.80
CA HIS A 181 -11.48 -8.31 1.47
C HIS A 181 -12.29 -7.36 2.35
N MET A 182 -13.55 -7.75 2.70
CA MET A 182 -14.43 -6.91 3.51
C MET A 182 -14.09 -6.93 5.00
N ASN A 183 -13.71 -8.10 5.55
CA ASN A 183 -13.67 -8.33 6.99
C ASN A 183 -12.28 -8.58 7.58
N ARG A 184 -11.29 -8.96 6.76
CA ARG A 184 -9.96 -9.39 7.23
C ARG A 184 -8.82 -8.56 6.65
N MET A 185 -8.94 -8.12 5.41
CA MET A 185 -7.93 -7.25 4.80
C MET A 185 -7.97 -5.86 5.43
N PRO A 186 -6.86 -5.36 6.02
CA PRO A 186 -6.83 -4.08 6.72
C PRO A 186 -6.76 -2.88 5.76
N TRP A 187 -7.66 -2.82 4.77
CA TRP A 187 -7.69 -1.76 3.76
C TRP A 187 -7.62 -0.35 4.34
N SER A 188 -8.32 -0.11 5.46
CA SER A 188 -8.31 1.22 6.09
C SER A 188 -6.90 1.63 6.52
N ALA A 189 -6.13 0.70 7.10
CA ALA A 189 -4.76 0.96 7.53
C ALA A 189 -3.83 1.19 6.32
N VAL A 190 -3.93 0.34 5.30
CA VAL A 190 -3.15 0.45 4.04
C VAL A 190 -3.38 1.80 3.36
N LEU A 191 -4.66 2.16 3.13
CA LEU A 191 -5.03 3.40 2.45
C LEU A 191 -4.65 4.66 3.26
N ASN A 192 -4.77 4.60 4.58
CA ASN A 192 -4.38 5.71 5.45
C ASN A 192 -2.85 5.86 5.48
N ARG A 193 -2.10 4.75 5.57
CA ARG A 193 -0.64 4.78 5.53
C ARG A 193 -0.13 5.40 4.21
N ALA A 194 -0.69 5.02 3.07
CA ALA A 194 -0.34 5.64 1.78
C ALA A 194 -0.62 7.16 1.79
N LYS A 195 -1.79 7.59 2.30
CA LYS A 195 -2.13 9.02 2.40
C LYS A 195 -1.22 9.80 3.35
N GLU A 196 -0.86 9.22 4.51
CA GLU A 196 0.05 9.82 5.49
C GLU A 196 1.44 10.08 4.90
N MET A 197 1.89 9.24 3.98
CA MET A 197 3.15 9.39 3.26
C MET A 197 3.06 10.28 2.01
N GLY A 198 1.90 10.90 1.76
CA GLY A 198 1.69 11.85 0.67
C GLY A 198 1.26 11.24 -0.66
N TYR A 199 1.08 9.92 -0.77
CA TYR A 199 0.62 9.31 -2.02
C TYR A 199 -0.78 9.77 -2.40
N LEU A 200 -0.94 9.99 -3.68
CA LEU A 200 -2.21 10.21 -4.34
C LEU A 200 -2.58 8.95 -5.15
N SER A 201 -3.82 8.87 -5.61
CA SER A 201 -4.25 7.86 -6.57
C SER A 201 -5.14 8.54 -7.62
N HIS A 202 -6.44 8.70 -7.42
CA HIS A 202 -7.26 9.35 -8.43
C HIS A 202 -6.87 10.82 -8.74
N GLN A 203 -6.26 11.56 -7.81
CA GLN A 203 -5.80 12.93 -8.03
C GLN A 203 -4.54 13.00 -8.90
N ALA A 204 -3.66 12.00 -8.84
CA ALA A 204 -2.48 11.92 -9.68
C ALA A 204 -2.82 11.88 -11.19
N GLY A 205 -3.98 11.32 -11.53
CA GLY A 205 -4.44 11.26 -12.93
C GLY A 205 -3.87 10.07 -13.72
N THR A 206 -2.83 9.42 -13.24
CA THR A 206 -2.16 8.23 -13.78
C THR A 206 -2.83 6.94 -13.31
N CYS A 207 -3.22 6.87 -12.06
CA CYS A 207 -3.56 5.67 -11.32
C CYS A 207 -4.87 5.00 -11.70
N GLY A 208 -4.83 3.67 -11.77
CA GLY A 208 -5.96 2.75 -11.89
C GLY A 208 -6.22 1.96 -10.61
N LEU A 209 -7.36 1.29 -10.61
CA LEU A 209 -7.72 0.20 -9.70
C LEU A 209 -8.15 -0.97 -10.56
N HIS A 210 -7.37 -2.04 -10.57
CA HIS A 210 -7.66 -3.22 -11.36
C HIS A 210 -8.12 -4.35 -10.44
N ILE A 211 -9.17 -5.06 -10.85
CA ILE A 211 -9.72 -6.18 -10.10
C ILE A 211 -9.61 -7.43 -10.96
N HIS A 212 -8.94 -8.45 -10.44
CA HIS A 212 -8.83 -9.75 -11.07
C HIS A 212 -9.81 -10.72 -10.44
N VAL A 213 -10.43 -11.56 -11.26
CA VAL A 213 -11.29 -12.67 -10.80
C VAL A 213 -10.84 -13.95 -11.48
N ASN A 214 -10.67 -15.03 -10.71
CA ASN A 214 -10.25 -16.33 -11.27
C ASN A 214 -11.30 -16.91 -12.22
N ARG A 215 -10.86 -17.40 -13.37
CA ARG A 215 -11.74 -18.00 -14.39
C ARG A 215 -12.47 -19.25 -13.89
N THR A 216 -11.85 -20.02 -13.01
CA THR A 216 -12.43 -21.23 -12.42
C THR A 216 -13.65 -20.97 -11.53
N ALA A 217 -13.89 -19.71 -11.11
CA ALA A 217 -15.13 -19.30 -10.46
C ALA A 217 -16.35 -19.38 -11.39
N PHE A 218 -16.14 -19.40 -12.71
CA PHE A 218 -17.18 -19.31 -13.72
C PHE A 218 -17.55 -20.67 -14.34
N GLY A 219 -16.83 -21.74 -14.01
CA GLY A 219 -17.10 -23.08 -14.50
C GLY A 219 -15.88 -23.99 -14.43
N LYS A 220 -16.12 -25.28 -14.60
CA LYS A 220 -15.06 -26.31 -14.58
C LYS A 220 -14.36 -26.46 -15.92
N THR A 221 -15.04 -26.12 -17.00
CA THR A 221 -14.54 -26.22 -18.37
C THR A 221 -14.38 -24.84 -18.99
N GLU A 222 -13.49 -24.71 -19.95
CA GLU A 222 -13.31 -23.45 -20.70
C GLU A 222 -14.63 -22.96 -21.35
N SER A 223 -15.45 -23.90 -21.85
CA SER A 223 -16.74 -23.54 -22.47
C SER A 223 -17.70 -22.92 -21.45
N GLU A 224 -17.79 -23.48 -20.24
CA GLU A 224 -18.63 -22.91 -19.16
C GLU A 224 -18.12 -21.54 -18.73
N GLN A 225 -16.80 -21.39 -18.58
CA GLN A 225 -16.17 -20.12 -18.24
C GLN A 225 -16.44 -19.07 -19.33
N ASP A 226 -16.31 -19.44 -20.58
CA ASP A 226 -16.55 -18.56 -21.74
C ASP A 226 -18.01 -18.06 -21.81
N GLU A 227 -18.98 -18.88 -21.47
CA GLU A 227 -20.39 -18.47 -21.42
C GLU A 227 -20.62 -17.37 -20.37
N VAL A 228 -20.05 -17.53 -19.19
CA VAL A 228 -20.18 -16.53 -18.12
C VAL A 228 -19.37 -15.27 -18.46
N VAL A 229 -18.15 -15.41 -18.97
CA VAL A 229 -17.33 -14.28 -19.41
C VAL A 229 -18.02 -13.49 -20.52
N ALA A 230 -18.67 -14.16 -21.47
CA ALA A 230 -19.46 -13.50 -22.51
C ALA A 230 -20.58 -12.62 -21.92
N ARG A 231 -21.30 -13.12 -20.89
CA ARG A 231 -22.34 -12.36 -20.17
C ARG A 231 -21.75 -11.18 -19.38
N ILE A 232 -20.58 -11.35 -18.76
CA ILE A 232 -19.86 -10.25 -18.08
C ILE A 232 -19.54 -9.14 -19.08
N LEU A 233 -18.95 -9.49 -20.23
CA LEU A 233 -18.64 -8.52 -21.29
C LEU A 233 -19.90 -7.83 -21.80
N TYR A 234 -20.98 -8.59 -22.01
CA TYR A 234 -22.27 -8.05 -22.43
C TYR A 234 -22.86 -7.08 -21.41
N PHE A 235 -22.78 -7.41 -20.12
CA PHE A 235 -23.21 -6.51 -19.04
C PHE A 235 -22.45 -5.18 -19.09
N PHE A 236 -21.12 -5.23 -19.28
CA PHE A 236 -20.27 -4.04 -19.38
C PHE A 236 -20.65 -3.17 -20.59
N GLU A 237 -20.85 -3.78 -21.74
CA GLU A 237 -21.18 -3.05 -22.95
C GLU A 237 -22.60 -2.45 -22.93
N LYS A 238 -23.56 -3.19 -22.36
CA LYS A 238 -24.94 -2.76 -22.20
C LYS A 238 -25.10 -1.59 -21.25
N ASN A 239 -24.38 -1.63 -20.12
CA ASN A 239 -24.45 -0.63 -19.05
C ASN A 239 -23.23 0.31 -19.06
N TRP A 240 -22.71 0.61 -20.25
CA TRP A 240 -21.46 1.35 -20.40
C TRP A 240 -21.47 2.73 -19.74
N GLU A 241 -22.54 3.50 -19.91
CA GLU A 241 -22.65 4.87 -19.39
C GLU A 241 -22.71 4.88 -17.86
N GLU A 242 -23.39 3.92 -17.27
CA GLU A 242 -23.48 3.74 -15.81
C GLU A 242 -22.12 3.33 -15.25
N LEU A 243 -21.45 2.36 -15.88
CA LEU A 243 -20.12 1.89 -15.45
C LEU A 243 -19.06 2.98 -15.65
N LEU A 244 -19.12 3.76 -16.72
CA LEU A 244 -18.28 4.93 -16.92
C LEU A 244 -18.44 5.93 -15.78
N LYS A 245 -19.69 6.25 -15.45
CA LYS A 245 -20.00 7.17 -14.35
C LYS A 245 -19.56 6.62 -12.98
N PHE A 246 -19.71 5.31 -12.77
CA PHE A 246 -19.21 4.63 -11.56
C PHE A 246 -17.70 4.70 -11.47
N SER A 247 -16.98 4.40 -12.54
CA SER A 247 -15.53 4.30 -12.61
C SER A 247 -14.80 5.62 -12.38
N ARG A 248 -15.46 6.75 -12.65
CA ARG A 248 -14.89 8.11 -12.60
C ARG A 248 -13.75 8.36 -13.58
N ARG A 249 -13.53 7.49 -14.56
CA ARG A 249 -12.59 7.75 -15.64
C ARG A 249 -13.19 8.70 -16.67
N THR A 250 -12.32 9.46 -17.33
CA THR A 250 -12.68 10.30 -18.47
C THR A 250 -12.65 9.49 -19.75
N HIS A 251 -13.40 9.91 -20.78
CA HIS A 251 -13.35 9.29 -22.11
C HIS A 251 -11.93 9.20 -22.69
N LYS A 252 -11.07 10.21 -22.40
CA LYS A 252 -9.67 10.20 -22.84
C LYS A 252 -8.88 9.07 -22.18
N GLN A 253 -9.03 8.90 -20.86
CA GLN A 253 -8.36 7.82 -20.10
C GLN A 253 -8.84 6.44 -20.54
N LEU A 254 -10.15 6.28 -20.78
CA LEU A 254 -10.70 5.01 -21.29
C LEU A 254 -10.15 4.65 -22.66
N LYS A 255 -10.08 5.60 -23.57
CA LYS A 255 -9.53 5.37 -24.91
C LYS A 255 -8.06 4.90 -24.85
N GLN A 256 -7.33 5.32 -23.85
CA GLN A 256 -5.93 4.98 -23.68
C GLN A 256 -5.70 3.66 -22.91
N TRP A 257 -6.50 3.40 -21.86
CA TRP A 257 -6.19 2.38 -20.86
C TRP A 257 -7.27 1.30 -20.67
N ALA A 258 -8.50 1.53 -21.15
CA ALA A 258 -9.64 0.66 -20.87
C ALA A 258 -10.70 0.76 -21.97
N THR A 259 -10.34 0.46 -23.21
CA THR A 259 -11.24 0.55 -24.38
C THR A 259 -12.37 -0.46 -24.26
N ARG A 260 -13.51 -0.12 -24.88
CA ARG A 260 -14.68 -1.02 -24.97
C ARG A 260 -14.63 -1.86 -26.24
N TYR A 261 -15.29 -3.02 -26.21
CA TYR A 261 -15.47 -3.88 -27.40
C TYR A 261 -16.65 -3.47 -28.28
N GLY A 262 -17.60 -2.70 -27.74
CA GLY A 262 -18.84 -2.33 -28.39
C GLY A 262 -19.95 -3.37 -28.21
N LEU A 263 -21.16 -2.88 -27.93
CA LEU A 263 -22.35 -3.74 -27.75
C LEU A 263 -22.67 -4.53 -29.03
N LYS A 264 -22.93 -5.82 -28.88
CA LYS A 264 -23.38 -6.73 -29.94
C LYS A 264 -24.72 -7.32 -29.57
N GLU A 265 -25.36 -7.95 -30.54
CA GLU A 265 -26.66 -8.61 -30.35
C GLU A 265 -26.61 -9.78 -29.37
N HIS A 266 -25.51 -10.57 -29.42
CA HIS A 266 -25.31 -11.72 -28.56
C HIS A 266 -24.04 -11.61 -27.74
N PRO A 267 -24.05 -12.06 -26.46
CA PRO A 267 -22.87 -12.05 -25.59
C PRO A 267 -21.65 -12.76 -26.21
N LYS A 268 -21.85 -13.88 -26.90
CA LYS A 268 -20.77 -14.67 -27.56
C LYS A 268 -20.05 -13.89 -28.65
N ASP A 269 -20.69 -12.93 -29.30
CA ASP A 269 -20.06 -12.11 -30.34
C ASP A 269 -19.09 -11.09 -29.76
N ILE A 270 -19.38 -10.59 -28.53
CA ILE A 270 -18.45 -9.72 -27.81
C ILE A 270 -17.25 -10.54 -27.37
N LEU A 271 -17.46 -11.73 -26.83
CA LEU A 271 -16.38 -12.63 -26.42
C LEU A 271 -15.45 -12.97 -27.58
N LYS A 272 -16.02 -13.24 -28.77
CA LYS A 272 -15.23 -13.50 -29.98
C LYS A 272 -14.32 -12.32 -30.35
N CYS A 273 -14.85 -11.08 -30.25
CA CYS A 273 -14.03 -9.88 -30.43
C CYS A 273 -12.92 -9.80 -29.39
N ALA A 274 -13.26 -10.01 -28.10
CA ALA A 274 -12.33 -9.94 -26.99
C ALA A 274 -11.20 -11.00 -27.07
N LYS A 275 -11.52 -12.23 -27.49
CA LYS A 275 -10.50 -13.28 -27.69
C LYS A 275 -9.62 -13.03 -28.94
N GLY A 276 -10.11 -12.26 -29.89
CA GLY A 276 -9.35 -11.83 -31.09
C GLY A 276 -8.44 -10.63 -30.83
N ASP A 277 -8.73 -9.86 -29.80
CA ASP A 277 -7.94 -8.72 -29.37
C ASP A 277 -6.81 -9.20 -28.46
N ARG A 278 -5.57 -8.85 -28.81
CA ARG A 278 -4.38 -9.19 -28.00
C ARG A 278 -3.92 -8.04 -27.13
N GLU A 279 -4.63 -6.91 -27.18
CA GLU A 279 -4.27 -5.76 -26.37
C GLU A 279 -4.87 -5.86 -24.96
N ARG A 280 -4.04 -5.58 -23.95
CA ARG A 280 -4.46 -5.61 -22.55
C ARG A 280 -5.25 -4.36 -22.11
N TYR A 281 -5.26 -3.31 -22.92
CA TYR A 281 -5.87 -2.01 -22.57
C TYR A 281 -7.37 -1.94 -22.87
N THR A 282 -8.08 -3.00 -22.52
CA THR A 282 -9.54 -3.10 -22.64
C THR A 282 -10.20 -3.00 -21.26
N CYS A 283 -11.48 -2.62 -21.20
CA CYS A 283 -12.21 -2.44 -19.94
C CYS A 283 -12.32 -3.72 -19.11
N VAL A 284 -12.41 -4.86 -19.78
CA VAL A 284 -12.28 -6.21 -19.23
C VAL A 284 -11.24 -6.93 -20.07
N ASN A 285 -10.05 -7.10 -19.52
CA ASN A 285 -8.92 -7.74 -20.17
C ASN A 285 -8.96 -9.26 -20.01
N LEU A 286 -8.88 -9.99 -21.11
CA LEU A 286 -8.91 -11.45 -21.16
C LEU A 286 -7.56 -12.08 -21.48
N THR A 287 -6.47 -11.32 -21.56
CA THR A 287 -5.13 -11.84 -21.92
C THR A 287 -4.49 -12.66 -20.82
N ASN A 288 -4.95 -12.51 -19.56
CA ASN A 288 -4.50 -13.32 -18.45
C ASN A 288 -5.08 -14.75 -18.52
N TYR A 289 -4.22 -15.77 -18.36
CA TYR A 289 -4.61 -17.17 -18.48
C TYR A 289 -5.55 -17.61 -17.35
N HIS A 290 -5.24 -17.26 -16.10
CA HIS A 290 -5.96 -17.73 -14.91
C HIS A 290 -7.09 -16.80 -14.45
N THR A 291 -7.09 -15.54 -14.88
CA THR A 291 -8.04 -14.52 -14.42
C THR A 291 -8.65 -13.76 -15.57
N ILE A 292 -9.76 -13.09 -15.30
CA ILE A 292 -10.22 -11.92 -16.05
C ILE A 292 -9.92 -10.67 -15.23
N GLU A 293 -9.56 -9.58 -15.88
CA GLU A 293 -9.12 -8.33 -15.23
C GLU A 293 -10.03 -7.18 -15.61
N PHE A 294 -10.60 -6.52 -14.63
CA PHE A 294 -11.45 -5.34 -14.79
C PHE A 294 -10.61 -4.08 -14.60
N ARG A 295 -10.36 -3.35 -15.70
CA ARG A 295 -9.44 -2.20 -15.75
C ARG A 295 -10.14 -0.84 -15.84
N ILE A 296 -11.46 -0.80 -15.90
CA ILE A 296 -12.22 0.43 -16.12
C ILE A 296 -12.12 1.42 -14.96
N PHE A 297 -11.78 0.98 -13.76
CA PHE A 297 -11.86 1.81 -12.54
C PHE A 297 -10.66 2.73 -12.40
N ARG A 298 -10.92 3.96 -11.97
CA ARG A 298 -9.89 4.91 -11.57
C ARG A 298 -9.38 4.55 -10.18
N GLY A 299 -8.09 4.72 -9.94
CA GLY A 299 -7.46 4.49 -8.64
C GLY A 299 -8.12 5.28 -7.52
N THR A 300 -8.02 4.80 -6.27
CA THR A 300 -8.65 5.45 -5.12
C THR A 300 -7.97 5.10 -3.80
N LEU A 301 -7.79 6.10 -2.93
CA LEU A 301 -7.44 5.92 -1.52
C LEU A 301 -8.66 6.14 -0.59
N LYS A 302 -9.88 6.14 -1.15
CA LYS A 302 -11.12 6.21 -0.37
C LYS A 302 -11.65 4.80 -0.14
N LEU A 303 -11.66 4.35 1.13
CA LEU A 303 -12.06 2.99 1.52
C LEU A 303 -13.41 2.58 0.93
N ASN A 304 -14.46 3.39 1.13
CA ASN A 304 -15.79 3.06 0.62
C ASN A 304 -15.82 2.88 -0.91
N THR A 305 -15.02 3.64 -1.66
CA THR A 305 -14.96 3.50 -3.13
C THR A 305 -14.29 2.19 -3.53
N LEU A 306 -13.20 1.79 -2.86
CA LEU A 306 -12.51 0.53 -3.13
C LEU A 306 -13.42 -0.66 -2.82
N LEU A 307 -14.02 -0.69 -1.63
CA LEU A 307 -14.93 -1.78 -1.23
C LEU A 307 -16.15 -1.86 -2.13
N ALA A 308 -16.76 -0.71 -2.47
CA ALA A 308 -17.89 -0.66 -3.40
C ALA A 308 -17.52 -1.18 -4.81
N THR A 309 -16.28 -0.98 -5.25
CA THR A 309 -15.80 -1.49 -6.54
C THR A 309 -15.69 -3.02 -6.52
N LEU A 310 -15.13 -3.60 -5.46
CA LEU A 310 -15.09 -5.05 -5.27
C LEU A 310 -16.49 -5.66 -5.22
N GLN A 311 -17.40 -5.08 -4.45
CA GLN A 311 -18.79 -5.52 -4.33
C GLN A 311 -19.56 -5.41 -5.66
N LEU A 312 -19.29 -4.37 -6.46
CA LEU A 312 -19.88 -4.24 -7.79
C LEU A 312 -19.44 -5.39 -8.70
N ILE A 313 -18.13 -5.69 -8.73
CA ILE A 313 -17.60 -6.78 -9.58
C ILE A 313 -18.14 -8.14 -9.11
N ASP A 314 -18.19 -8.39 -7.80
CA ASP A 314 -18.78 -9.61 -7.26
C ASP A 314 -20.25 -9.75 -7.68
N ARG A 315 -21.04 -8.68 -7.59
CA ARG A 315 -22.44 -8.67 -8.02
C ARG A 315 -22.61 -8.89 -9.52
N ILE A 316 -21.74 -8.30 -10.36
CA ILE A 316 -21.74 -8.54 -11.81
C ILE A 316 -21.42 -10.00 -12.12
N CYS A 317 -20.46 -10.59 -11.43
CA CYS A 317 -20.14 -12.02 -11.55
C CYS A 317 -21.34 -12.92 -11.18
N ASP A 318 -22.08 -12.59 -10.11
CA ASP A 318 -23.30 -13.32 -9.74
C ASP A 318 -24.37 -13.25 -10.83
N VAL A 319 -24.65 -12.05 -11.31
CA VAL A 319 -25.64 -11.85 -12.37
C VAL A 319 -25.27 -12.65 -13.63
N ALA A 320 -23.99 -12.63 -14.01
CA ALA A 320 -23.52 -13.38 -15.18
C ALA A 320 -23.54 -14.91 -14.99
N LEU A 321 -23.39 -15.39 -13.74
CA LEU A 321 -23.47 -16.81 -13.42
C LEU A 321 -24.91 -17.34 -13.41
N TYR A 322 -25.85 -16.56 -12.85
CA TYR A 322 -27.18 -17.07 -12.53
C TYR A 322 -28.25 -16.71 -13.57
N LEU A 323 -28.03 -15.68 -14.39
CA LEU A 323 -29.00 -15.29 -15.43
C LEU A 323 -28.66 -15.93 -16.78
N SER A 324 -29.70 -16.25 -17.55
CA SER A 324 -29.58 -16.58 -18.96
C SER A 324 -29.24 -15.35 -19.81
N ASP A 325 -28.87 -15.57 -21.05
CA ASP A 325 -28.57 -14.48 -21.99
C ASP A 325 -29.82 -13.58 -22.22
N GLU A 326 -31.03 -14.17 -22.27
CA GLU A 326 -32.30 -13.43 -22.43
C GLU A 326 -32.61 -12.59 -21.18
N GLU A 327 -32.55 -13.18 -19.99
CA GLU A 327 -32.75 -12.47 -18.72
C GLU A 327 -31.75 -11.31 -18.56
N LEU A 328 -30.49 -11.52 -18.94
CA LEU A 328 -29.47 -10.48 -18.90
C LEU A 328 -29.77 -9.36 -19.93
N LYS A 329 -30.27 -9.69 -21.11
CA LYS A 329 -30.68 -8.70 -22.10
C LYS A 329 -31.86 -7.86 -21.62
N ASP A 330 -32.79 -8.45 -20.91
CA ASP A 330 -34.00 -7.76 -20.41
C ASP A 330 -33.75 -6.97 -19.12
N MET A 331 -32.75 -7.36 -18.32
CA MET A 331 -32.44 -6.71 -17.06
C MET A 331 -31.99 -5.27 -17.26
N SER A 332 -32.72 -4.31 -16.68
CA SER A 332 -32.34 -2.89 -16.66
C SER A 332 -31.28 -2.60 -15.59
N TRP A 333 -30.59 -1.47 -15.73
CA TRP A 333 -29.68 -0.99 -14.67
C TRP A 333 -30.40 -0.81 -13.32
N SER A 334 -31.63 -0.26 -13.34
CA SER A 334 -32.41 -0.10 -12.10
C SER A 334 -32.74 -1.44 -11.44
N THR A 335 -33.06 -2.47 -12.23
CA THR A 335 -33.29 -3.83 -11.73
C THR A 335 -32.00 -4.40 -11.12
N PHE A 336 -30.86 -4.23 -11.77
CA PHE A 336 -29.56 -4.63 -11.25
C PHE A 336 -29.26 -3.98 -9.90
N VAL A 337 -29.42 -2.65 -9.82
CA VAL A 337 -29.11 -1.86 -8.60
C VAL A 337 -30.08 -2.17 -7.46
N ALA A 338 -31.37 -2.43 -7.76
CA ALA A 338 -32.35 -2.85 -6.75
C ALA A 338 -31.96 -4.17 -6.05
N GLY A 339 -31.18 -5.02 -6.73
CA GLY A 339 -30.63 -6.24 -6.15
C GLY A 339 -29.32 -6.06 -5.38
N CYS A 340 -28.78 -4.85 -5.28
CA CYS A 340 -27.57 -4.55 -4.52
C CYS A 340 -27.95 -4.24 -3.06
N THR A 341 -27.42 -5.02 -2.12
CA THR A 341 -27.73 -4.89 -0.68
C THR A 341 -26.52 -4.48 0.16
N GLN A 342 -25.33 -4.54 -0.42
CA GLN A 342 -24.07 -4.22 0.25
C GLN A 342 -24.00 -2.73 0.58
N PRO A 343 -23.77 -2.33 1.85
CA PRO A 343 -23.89 -0.94 2.28
C PRO A 343 -22.93 0.01 1.56
N GLU A 344 -21.67 -0.39 1.35
CA GLU A 344 -20.67 0.44 0.69
C GLU A 344 -21.02 0.67 -0.79
N LEU A 345 -21.48 -0.37 -1.48
CA LEU A 345 -21.91 -0.29 -2.86
C LEU A 345 -23.15 0.62 -3.00
N VAL A 346 -24.16 0.38 -2.18
CA VAL A 346 -25.40 1.19 -2.19
C VAL A 346 -25.10 2.66 -1.91
N GLN A 347 -24.26 2.94 -0.92
CA GLN A 347 -23.84 4.31 -0.63
C GLN A 347 -23.11 4.94 -1.81
N TYR A 348 -22.15 4.22 -2.40
CA TYR A 348 -21.38 4.76 -3.52
C TYR A 348 -22.25 4.98 -4.77
N LEU A 349 -23.18 4.07 -5.07
CA LEU A 349 -24.16 4.24 -6.15
C LEU A 349 -25.02 5.50 -5.94
N LYS A 350 -25.43 5.79 -4.70
CA LYS A 350 -26.15 7.04 -4.36
C LYS A 350 -25.26 8.27 -4.55
N GLU A 351 -24.03 8.26 -4.08
CA GLU A 351 -23.04 9.34 -4.27
C GLU A 351 -22.83 9.63 -5.76
N ARG A 352 -22.81 8.58 -6.58
CA ARG A 352 -22.65 8.68 -8.04
C ARG A 352 -23.95 8.99 -8.79
N ARG A 353 -25.10 9.09 -8.11
CA ARG A 353 -26.44 9.25 -8.71
C ARG A 353 -26.74 8.13 -9.73
N LEU A 354 -26.37 6.91 -9.36
CA LEU A 354 -26.59 5.67 -10.11
C LEU A 354 -27.63 4.77 -9.42
N TYR A 355 -27.93 5.04 -8.15
CA TYR A 355 -29.01 4.39 -7.42
C TYR A 355 -30.32 5.05 -7.84
N VAL A 356 -31.15 4.28 -8.55
CA VAL A 356 -32.50 4.73 -8.93
C VAL A 356 -33.43 4.18 -7.88
N ASN A 357 -34.24 5.06 -7.28
CA ASN A 357 -35.28 4.68 -6.33
C ASN A 357 -36.21 3.63 -6.96
N GLU A 358 -36.81 2.80 -6.12
CA GLU A 358 -37.73 1.71 -6.46
C GLU A 358 -38.66 2.08 -7.63
N PRO A 359 -38.93 1.16 -8.54
CA PRO A 359 -39.95 1.41 -9.56
C PRO A 359 -41.26 1.75 -8.83
N VAL A 360 -41.79 2.91 -9.09
CA VAL A 360 -43.16 3.23 -8.68
C VAL A 360 -44.04 2.21 -9.39
N VAL A 361 -44.58 1.25 -8.62
CA VAL A 361 -45.64 0.40 -9.13
C VAL A 361 -46.81 1.36 -9.37
N ALA A 362 -47.04 1.71 -10.65
CA ALA A 362 -48.24 2.44 -11.02
C ALA A 362 -49.39 1.57 -10.56
N GLU A 363 -50.11 2.03 -9.51
CA GLU A 363 -51.38 1.43 -9.15
C GLU A 363 -52.26 1.52 -10.42
N ALA A 364 -52.71 0.37 -10.90
CA ALA A 364 -53.67 0.33 -11.96
C ALA A 364 -54.86 1.18 -11.56
N GLU A 365 -55.15 2.28 -12.27
CA GLU A 365 -56.38 3.02 -12.11
C GLU A 365 -57.53 2.02 -12.37
N VAL A 366 -58.35 1.82 -11.32
CA VAL A 366 -59.58 1.01 -11.36
C VAL A 366 -60.69 1.80 -12.07
#